data_778671348076ec92eb47b0f40f502cca
#
_entry.id   778671348076ec92eb47b0f40f502cca
#
_cell.length_a   1.000
_cell.length_b   1.000
_cell.length_c   1.000
_cell.angle_alpha   90.00
_cell.angle_beta   90.00
_cell.angle_gamma   90.00
#
_symmetry.space_group_name_H-M   'P 1'
#
loop_
_entity.id
_entity.type
_entity.pdbx_description
1 polymer ?
#
loop_
_entity_poly.entity_id
_entity_poly.type
_entity_poly.pdbx_seq_one_letter_code
_entity_poly.pdbx_strand_id
1 'polypeptide(L)'
;MTTYAELVTQIRNYTETDDQVLTTVIVNDLIEHAEHRIFRAVELNNDNVYVNGNTASGNRFVTLPGYSSTDPTKPTISDIATIRYVTIYTDSGTKQRSDLVRVDQDFMSEYYDTPETASTAKPRYYANWDMGTIVVAPTPNAVYKFEIGITKKPTGLSTSNTETWISVNAPNVLLYACLCEAFKFLKAPQDQQVYEASYQEAI
;
A
#
# COMPACT_ATOMS: atom_id res chain seq x y z
N MET A 1 3.49 -20.47 -11.71
CA MET A 1 2.30 -20.13 -10.90
C MET A 1 2.33 -21.01 -9.69
N THR A 2 2.35 -20.46 -8.50
CA THR A 2 2.42 -21.24 -7.26
C THR A 2 1.30 -20.77 -6.36
N THR A 3 0.42 -21.68 -5.97
CA THR A 3 -0.65 -21.43 -5.01
C THR A 3 -0.10 -21.45 -3.58
N TYR A 4 -0.88 -20.90 -2.63
CA TYR A 4 -0.54 -20.96 -1.20
C TYR A 4 -0.21 -22.40 -0.74
N ALA A 5 -1.05 -23.37 -1.09
CA ALA A 5 -0.86 -24.76 -0.67
C ALA A 5 0.40 -25.42 -1.26
N GLU A 6 0.70 -25.11 -2.53
CA GLU A 6 1.93 -25.56 -3.19
C GLU A 6 3.16 -24.91 -2.56
N LEU A 7 3.12 -23.60 -2.24
CA LEU A 7 4.22 -22.90 -1.59
C LEU A 7 4.50 -23.49 -0.20
N VAL A 8 3.47 -23.73 0.62
CA VAL A 8 3.61 -24.38 1.93
C VAL A 8 4.28 -25.74 1.81
N THR A 9 3.84 -26.54 0.83
CA THR A 9 4.42 -27.85 0.56
C THR A 9 5.89 -27.75 0.11
N GLN A 10 6.21 -26.81 -0.77
CA GLN A 10 7.57 -26.56 -1.21
C GLN A 10 8.47 -26.12 -0.05
N ILE A 11 8.05 -25.18 0.78
CA ILE A 11 8.84 -24.72 1.94
C ILE A 11 9.19 -25.91 2.84
N ARG A 12 8.22 -26.77 3.19
CA ARG A 12 8.47 -27.96 4.02
C ARG A 12 9.40 -28.96 3.36
N ASN A 13 9.24 -29.21 2.06
CA ASN A 13 10.10 -30.13 1.32
C ASN A 13 11.56 -29.62 1.26
N TYR A 14 11.76 -28.33 0.99
CA TYR A 14 13.11 -27.74 0.92
C TYR A 14 13.81 -27.65 2.28
N THR A 15 13.05 -27.51 3.34
CA THR A 15 13.58 -27.48 4.71
C THR A 15 13.64 -28.85 5.37
N GLU A 16 13.17 -29.90 4.67
CA GLU A 16 13.09 -31.28 5.20
C GLU A 16 12.34 -31.36 6.56
N THR A 17 11.30 -30.53 6.71
CA THR A 17 10.51 -30.42 7.93
C THR A 17 9.07 -30.84 7.70
N ASP A 18 8.38 -31.16 8.80
CA ASP A 18 6.96 -31.47 8.81
C ASP A 18 6.12 -30.34 9.43
N ASP A 19 4.82 -30.59 9.59
CA ASP A 19 3.86 -29.66 10.19
C ASP A 19 4.00 -29.51 11.72
N GLN A 20 4.80 -30.35 12.37
CA GLN A 20 5.10 -30.25 13.80
C GLN A 20 6.20 -29.21 14.06
N VAL A 21 7.14 -29.07 13.13
CA VAL A 21 8.24 -28.10 13.22
C VAL A 21 7.82 -26.77 12.59
N LEU A 22 7.39 -26.79 11.32
CA LEU A 22 6.84 -25.65 10.61
C LEU A 22 5.32 -25.74 10.60
N THR A 23 4.71 -25.32 11.72
CA THR A 23 3.25 -25.26 11.83
C THR A 23 2.67 -24.27 10.82
N THR A 24 1.39 -24.41 10.51
CA THR A 24 0.70 -23.49 9.57
C THR A 24 0.81 -22.01 10.00
N VAL A 25 0.80 -21.73 11.29
CA VAL A 25 0.95 -20.38 11.82
C VAL A 25 2.34 -19.83 11.49
N ILE A 26 3.39 -20.61 11.80
CA ILE A 26 4.78 -20.23 11.52
C ILE A 26 4.98 -20.02 10.01
N VAL A 27 4.46 -20.92 9.16
CA VAL A 27 4.60 -20.78 7.71
C VAL A 27 3.90 -19.53 7.20
N ASN A 28 2.72 -19.17 7.75
CA ASN A 28 2.05 -17.92 7.40
C ASN A 28 2.90 -16.69 7.74
N ASP A 29 3.50 -16.66 8.92
CA ASP A 29 4.39 -15.57 9.35
C ASP A 29 5.62 -15.47 8.44
N LEU A 30 6.20 -16.61 8.05
CA LEU A 30 7.33 -16.65 7.11
C LEU A 30 6.96 -16.10 5.74
N ILE A 31 5.78 -16.47 5.22
CA ILE A 31 5.27 -15.97 3.94
C ILE A 31 5.02 -14.45 4.03
N GLU A 32 4.38 -13.97 5.09
CA GLU A 32 4.14 -12.53 5.30
C GLU A 32 5.46 -11.74 5.35
N HIS A 33 6.46 -12.23 6.08
CA HIS A 33 7.78 -11.60 6.14
C HIS A 33 8.48 -11.59 4.78
N ALA A 34 8.39 -12.68 4.03
CA ALA A 34 8.96 -12.79 2.69
C ALA A 34 8.29 -11.81 1.71
N GLU A 35 6.97 -11.74 1.70
CA GLU A 35 6.23 -10.79 0.88
C GLU A 35 6.58 -9.34 1.23
N HIS A 36 6.61 -8.98 2.52
CA HIS A 36 7.01 -7.65 2.97
C HIS A 36 8.45 -7.30 2.54
N ARG A 37 9.34 -8.27 2.53
CA ARG A 37 10.72 -8.09 2.05
C ARG A 37 10.74 -7.78 0.56
N ILE A 38 9.99 -8.52 -0.26
CA ILE A 38 9.88 -8.30 -1.70
C ILE A 38 9.29 -6.92 -2.00
N PHE A 39 8.19 -6.53 -1.34
CA PHE A 39 7.55 -5.23 -1.53
C PHE A 39 8.43 -4.04 -1.17
N ARG A 40 9.39 -4.20 -0.26
CA ARG A 40 10.39 -3.16 0.02
C ARG A 40 11.48 -3.06 -1.02
N ALA A 41 11.78 -4.17 -1.70
CA ALA A 41 12.83 -4.24 -2.70
C ALA A 41 12.34 -3.82 -4.09
N VAL A 42 11.07 -4.11 -4.42
CA VAL A 42 10.49 -3.88 -5.74
C VAL A 42 9.19 -3.08 -5.64
N GLU A 43 9.11 -1.97 -6.37
CA GLU A 43 7.88 -1.19 -6.51
C GLU A 43 6.99 -1.83 -7.60
N LEU A 44 5.87 -2.42 -7.18
CA LEU A 44 4.91 -3.06 -8.09
C LEU A 44 3.86 -2.05 -8.53
N ASN A 45 3.79 -1.78 -9.84
CA ASN A 45 2.76 -0.89 -10.40
C ASN A 45 1.33 -1.45 -10.28
N ASN A 46 1.19 -2.76 -10.04
CA ASN A 46 -0.11 -3.41 -9.88
C ASN A 46 -0.89 -2.90 -8.66
N ASP A 47 -0.20 -2.38 -7.65
CA ASP A 47 -0.79 -1.86 -6.42
C ASP A 47 -1.13 -0.37 -6.49
N ASN A 48 -0.90 0.25 -7.66
CA ASN A 48 -1.26 1.63 -7.90
C ASN A 48 -2.73 1.73 -8.31
N VAL A 49 -3.52 2.37 -7.46
CA VAL A 49 -4.93 2.63 -7.70
C VAL A 49 -5.23 4.11 -7.53
N TYR A 50 -6.35 4.55 -8.08
CA TYR A 50 -6.83 5.92 -7.88
C TYR A 50 -8.23 5.91 -7.28
N VAL A 51 -8.51 6.89 -6.45
CA VAL A 51 -9.81 7.11 -5.83
C VAL A 51 -10.29 8.51 -6.13
N ASN A 52 -11.58 8.62 -6.44
CA ASN A 52 -12.23 9.88 -6.74
C ASN A 52 -13.19 10.27 -5.61
N GLY A 53 -13.33 11.56 -5.38
CA GLY A 53 -14.27 12.10 -4.43
C GLY A 53 -14.55 13.58 -4.68
N ASN A 54 -15.21 14.22 -3.72
CA ASN A 54 -15.50 15.65 -3.78
C ASN A 54 -15.03 16.31 -2.50
N THR A 55 -14.47 17.53 -2.61
CA THR A 55 -14.26 18.41 -1.47
C THR A 55 -15.59 19.00 -1.02
N ALA A 56 -15.67 19.47 0.20
CA ALA A 56 -16.79 20.28 0.67
C ALA A 56 -16.38 21.77 0.74
N SER A 57 -17.26 22.65 0.30
CA SER A 57 -17.01 24.10 0.45
C SER A 57 -16.93 24.47 1.93
N GLY A 58 -15.93 25.27 2.30
CA GLY A 58 -15.69 25.69 3.69
C GLY A 58 -15.05 24.62 4.59
N ASN A 59 -14.75 23.43 4.07
CA ASN A 59 -14.09 22.37 4.83
C ASN A 59 -12.74 22.00 4.20
N ARG A 60 -11.66 22.17 4.95
CA ARG A 60 -10.31 21.83 4.49
C ARG A 60 -9.94 20.36 4.67
N PHE A 61 -10.71 19.61 5.45
CA PHE A 61 -10.46 18.20 5.69
C PHE A 61 -11.16 17.36 4.61
N VAL A 62 -10.38 16.57 3.93
CA VAL A 62 -10.86 15.68 2.86
C VAL A 62 -10.63 14.26 3.31
N THR A 63 -11.72 13.57 3.62
CA THR A 63 -11.67 12.14 3.93
C THR A 63 -11.39 11.36 2.65
N LEU A 64 -10.43 10.45 2.71
CA LEU A 64 -10.07 9.60 1.58
C LEU A 64 -11.24 8.68 1.24
N PRO A 65 -11.77 8.74 0.01
CA PRO A 65 -12.85 7.85 -0.40
C PRO A 65 -12.29 6.45 -0.63
N GLY A 66 -12.83 5.51 0.02
CA GLY A 66 -12.40 4.13 0.01
C GLY A 66 -12.75 3.46 1.32
N TYR A 67 -13.02 4.25 2.31
CA TYR A 67 -13.48 3.78 3.60
C TYR A 67 -15.00 3.59 3.64
N SER A 68 -15.50 2.82 2.69
CA SER A 68 -16.88 2.35 2.79
C SER A 68 -16.86 0.85 2.87
N SER A 69 -17.35 0.31 3.96
CA SER A 69 -17.54 -1.13 4.17
C SER A 69 -18.49 -1.78 3.15
N THR A 70 -19.10 -0.98 2.28
CA THR A 70 -20.09 -1.42 1.29
C THR A 70 -19.55 -1.57 -0.13
N ASP A 71 -18.34 -1.11 -0.44
CA ASP A 71 -17.73 -1.25 -1.76
C ASP A 71 -16.38 -1.99 -1.65
N PRO A 72 -16.36 -3.32 -1.87
CA PRO A 72 -15.13 -4.12 -1.75
C PRO A 72 -14.09 -3.80 -2.82
N THR A 73 -14.42 -3.03 -3.85
CA THR A 73 -13.47 -2.62 -4.89
C THR A 73 -12.62 -1.42 -4.48
N LYS A 74 -13.03 -0.71 -3.42
CA LYS A 74 -12.28 0.41 -2.89
C LYS A 74 -11.31 -0.04 -1.80
N PRO A 75 -10.07 0.47 -1.80
CA PRO A 75 -9.11 0.17 -0.75
C PRO A 75 -9.64 0.70 0.59
N THR A 76 -9.45 -0.07 1.66
CA THR A 76 -9.64 0.44 3.02
C THR A 76 -8.50 1.38 3.37
N ILE A 77 -8.69 2.26 4.35
CA ILE A 77 -7.63 3.19 4.79
C ILE A 77 -6.39 2.43 5.26
N SER A 78 -6.58 1.30 5.93
CA SER A 78 -5.49 0.42 6.38
C SER A 78 -4.63 -0.13 5.25
N ASP A 79 -5.18 -0.14 4.03
CA ASP A 79 -4.49 -0.68 2.86
C ASP A 79 -3.69 0.40 2.09
N ILE A 80 -3.78 1.66 2.49
CA ILE A 80 -3.01 2.74 1.85
C ILE A 80 -1.58 2.74 2.38
N ALA A 81 -0.63 2.39 1.51
CA ALA A 81 0.79 2.47 1.82
C ALA A 81 1.32 3.90 1.65
N THR A 82 0.98 4.56 0.54
CA THR A 82 1.40 5.93 0.28
C THR A 82 0.46 6.67 -0.67
N ILE A 83 0.39 7.99 -0.54
CA ILE A 83 -0.29 8.87 -1.49
C ILE A 83 0.75 9.35 -2.50
N ARG A 84 0.50 9.10 -3.77
CA ARG A 84 1.41 9.45 -4.89
C ARG A 84 1.14 10.86 -5.39
N TYR A 85 -0.12 11.21 -5.60
CA TYR A 85 -0.54 12.53 -6.06
C TYR A 85 -1.98 12.83 -5.60
N VAL A 86 -2.28 14.10 -5.54
CA VAL A 86 -3.64 14.61 -5.33
C VAL A 86 -3.91 15.64 -6.41
N THR A 87 -4.98 15.43 -7.15
CA THR A 87 -5.42 16.32 -8.24
C THR A 87 -6.83 16.81 -7.98
N ILE A 88 -7.11 18.04 -8.25
CA ILE A 88 -8.47 18.59 -8.25
C ILE A 88 -8.89 19.05 -9.65
N TYR A 89 -10.17 18.94 -9.93
CA TYR A 89 -10.78 19.37 -11.18
C TYR A 89 -11.73 20.51 -10.92
N THR A 90 -11.59 21.58 -11.71
CA THR A 90 -12.58 22.66 -11.71
C THR A 90 -13.78 22.29 -12.58
N ASP A 91 -14.98 22.42 -12.05
CA ASP A 91 -16.22 21.96 -12.69
C ASP A 91 -16.84 22.93 -13.69
N SER A 92 -16.18 24.02 -13.99
CA SER A 92 -16.71 25.03 -14.93
C SER A 92 -16.32 24.71 -16.37
N GLY A 93 -17.08 23.85 -17.03
CA GLY A 93 -17.07 23.67 -18.51
C GLY A 93 -15.79 23.12 -19.16
N THR A 94 -14.64 23.64 -18.80
CA THR A 94 -13.32 23.12 -19.10
C THR A 94 -12.79 22.44 -17.84
N LYS A 95 -12.81 21.14 -17.80
CA LYS A 95 -12.24 20.29 -16.71
C LYS A 95 -10.73 20.56 -16.57
N GLN A 96 -10.38 21.69 -15.97
CA GLN A 96 -8.98 22.00 -15.73
C GLN A 96 -8.47 21.17 -14.56
N ARG A 97 -7.53 20.32 -14.85
CA ARG A 97 -6.76 19.57 -13.86
C ARG A 97 -5.79 20.51 -13.15
N SER A 98 -5.67 20.37 -11.84
CA SER A 98 -4.73 21.09 -11.02
C SER A 98 -4.16 20.16 -9.97
N ASP A 99 -2.89 19.83 -10.10
CA ASP A 99 -2.20 18.99 -9.13
C ASP A 99 -1.88 19.80 -7.87
N LEU A 100 -2.12 19.21 -6.70
CA LEU A 100 -1.80 19.82 -5.42
C LEU A 100 -0.36 19.50 -5.04
N VAL A 101 0.32 20.45 -4.45
CA VAL A 101 1.68 20.27 -3.94
C VAL A 101 1.60 19.72 -2.52
N ARG A 102 2.34 18.63 -2.27
CA ARG A 102 2.47 18.08 -0.93
C ARG A 102 3.34 18.99 -0.07
N VAL A 103 2.86 19.30 1.12
CA VAL A 103 3.58 20.09 2.13
C VAL A 103 3.45 19.42 3.50
N ASP A 104 4.20 19.89 4.47
CA ASP A 104 4.11 19.42 5.85
C ASP A 104 2.97 20.07 6.61
N GLN A 105 2.55 19.44 7.71
CA GLN A 105 1.48 20.00 8.58
C GLN A 105 1.89 21.33 9.22
N ASP A 106 3.18 21.50 9.52
CA ASP A 106 3.71 22.75 10.08
C ASP A 106 3.53 23.92 9.12
N PHE A 107 3.79 23.71 7.83
CA PHE A 107 3.49 24.70 6.79
C PHE A 107 2.01 25.06 6.75
N MET A 108 1.11 24.06 6.87
CA MET A 108 -0.34 24.29 6.90
C MET A 108 -0.75 25.11 8.12
N SER A 109 -0.13 24.87 9.26
CA SER A 109 -0.44 25.56 10.52
C SER A 109 0.11 26.99 10.53
N GLU A 110 1.27 27.22 9.95
CA GLU A 110 1.90 28.55 9.93
C GLU A 110 1.26 29.49 8.91
N TYR A 111 0.98 29.01 7.69
CA TYR A 111 0.48 29.85 6.61
C TYR A 111 -1.03 29.84 6.43
N TYR A 112 -1.72 28.88 7.03
CA TYR A 112 -3.17 28.68 6.93
C TYR A 112 -3.79 28.36 8.29
N ASP A 113 -3.39 29.11 9.30
CA ASP A 113 -3.77 28.94 10.72
C ASP A 113 -5.26 29.20 10.99
N THR A 114 -5.91 30.09 10.21
CA THR A 114 -7.32 30.45 10.34
C THR A 114 -8.17 29.87 9.20
N PRO A 115 -8.47 28.57 9.24
CA PRO A 115 -9.09 27.86 8.12
C PRO A 115 -10.52 28.26 7.81
N GLU A 116 -11.24 28.83 8.77
CA GLU A 116 -12.67 29.05 8.63
C GLU A 116 -13.03 30.48 8.19
N THR A 117 -12.18 31.47 8.45
CA THR A 117 -12.46 32.88 8.22
C THR A 117 -11.59 33.57 7.20
N ALA A 118 -10.40 33.02 6.92
CA ALA A 118 -9.47 33.60 5.98
C ALA A 118 -9.64 32.96 4.60
N SER A 119 -9.67 33.79 3.58
CA SER A 119 -9.65 33.54 2.15
C SER A 119 -9.84 32.07 1.70
N THR A 120 -11.09 31.65 1.61
CA THR A 120 -11.42 30.43 0.90
C THR A 120 -11.07 30.61 -0.58
N ALA A 121 -10.41 29.62 -1.17
CA ALA A 121 -10.02 29.62 -2.59
C ALA A 121 -9.93 28.19 -3.10
N LYS A 122 -9.56 28.06 -4.38
CA LYS A 122 -9.21 26.77 -4.95
C LYS A 122 -7.95 26.24 -4.25
N PRO A 123 -7.98 24.99 -3.70
CA PRO A 123 -6.82 24.38 -3.06
C PRO A 123 -5.60 24.28 -3.99
N ARG A 124 -4.42 24.45 -3.41
CA ARG A 124 -3.12 24.32 -4.11
C ARG A 124 -2.16 23.38 -3.39
N TYR A 125 -2.36 23.19 -2.09
CA TYR A 125 -1.49 22.39 -1.23
C TYR A 125 -2.29 21.32 -0.53
N TYR A 126 -1.63 20.22 -0.18
CA TYR A 126 -2.18 19.22 0.71
C TYR A 126 -1.13 18.69 1.67
N ALA A 127 -1.56 18.26 2.84
CA ALA A 127 -0.76 17.53 3.80
C ALA A 127 -1.54 16.32 4.31
N ASN A 128 -0.82 15.27 4.71
CA ASN A 128 -1.43 14.16 5.40
C ASN A 128 -1.82 14.61 6.81
N TRP A 129 -3.09 14.41 7.20
CA TRP A 129 -3.56 14.72 8.53
C TRP A 129 -3.52 13.50 9.44
N ASP A 130 -4.17 12.44 9.01
CA ASP A 130 -4.17 11.12 9.62
C ASP A 130 -4.19 10.03 8.55
N MET A 131 -4.38 8.75 8.94
CA MET A 131 -4.38 7.61 8.01
C MET A 131 -5.50 7.70 6.97
N GLY A 132 -6.57 8.44 7.21
CA GLY A 132 -7.75 8.49 6.36
C GLY A 132 -8.16 9.87 5.89
N THR A 133 -7.41 10.90 6.26
CA THR A 133 -7.76 12.28 5.99
C THR A 133 -6.54 13.05 5.50
N ILE A 134 -6.72 13.83 4.46
CA ILE A 134 -5.78 14.87 4.07
C ILE A 134 -6.35 16.24 4.38
N VAL A 135 -5.50 17.19 4.70
CA VAL A 135 -5.85 18.59 4.82
C VAL A 135 -5.43 19.31 3.56
N VAL A 136 -6.29 20.15 3.02
CA VAL A 136 -6.02 20.95 1.83
C VAL A 136 -6.00 22.45 2.15
N ALA A 137 -5.19 23.20 1.43
CA ALA A 137 -5.11 24.65 1.61
C ALA A 137 -4.93 25.36 0.24
N PRO A 138 -5.48 26.57 0.08
CA PRO A 138 -6.49 27.22 0.93
C PRO A 138 -7.75 26.37 1.16
N THR A 139 -8.57 26.72 2.16
CA THR A 139 -9.85 26.06 2.36
C THR A 139 -10.71 26.17 1.10
N PRO A 140 -11.33 25.08 0.61
CA PRO A 140 -12.11 25.09 -0.63
C PRO A 140 -13.26 26.08 -0.57
N ASN A 141 -13.37 26.98 -1.57
CA ASN A 141 -14.48 27.92 -1.72
C ASN A 141 -15.67 27.34 -2.49
N ALA A 142 -15.52 26.13 -3.02
CA ALA A 142 -16.56 25.40 -3.74
C ALA A 142 -16.35 23.89 -3.61
N VAL A 143 -17.29 23.11 -4.11
CA VAL A 143 -17.12 21.66 -4.26
C VAL A 143 -16.25 21.41 -5.50
N TYR A 144 -15.12 20.76 -5.29
CA TYR A 144 -14.21 20.31 -6.36
C TYR A 144 -14.18 18.81 -6.39
N LYS A 145 -14.24 18.22 -7.60
CA LYS A 145 -13.86 16.81 -7.75
C LYS A 145 -12.38 16.67 -7.51
N PHE A 146 -11.98 15.66 -6.78
CA PHE A 146 -10.59 15.28 -6.64
C PHE A 146 -10.34 13.84 -7.07
N GLU A 147 -9.12 13.60 -7.46
CA GLU A 147 -8.54 12.30 -7.74
C GLU A 147 -7.29 12.14 -6.91
N ILE A 148 -7.18 11.06 -6.19
CA ILE A 148 -6.01 10.72 -5.39
C ILE A 148 -5.43 9.43 -5.93
N GLY A 149 -4.18 9.49 -6.39
CA GLY A 149 -3.39 8.31 -6.72
C GLY A 149 -2.73 7.77 -5.45
N ILE A 150 -2.98 6.51 -5.16
CA ILE A 150 -2.43 5.82 -3.99
C ILE A 150 -1.71 4.54 -4.42
N THR A 151 -0.70 4.15 -3.65
CA THR A 151 -0.18 2.79 -3.68
C THR A 151 -0.86 2.02 -2.57
N LYS A 152 -1.53 0.93 -2.94
CA LYS A 152 -2.21 0.05 -2.01
C LYS A 152 -1.22 -0.91 -1.38
N LYS A 153 -1.39 -1.24 -0.09
CA LYS A 153 -0.71 -2.38 0.52
C LYS A 153 -1.27 -3.66 -0.12
N PRO A 154 -0.45 -4.50 -0.75
CA PRO A 154 -0.95 -5.71 -1.39
C PRO A 154 -1.53 -6.68 -0.36
N THR A 155 -2.58 -7.37 -0.77
CA THR A 155 -3.15 -8.46 0.03
C THR A 155 -2.21 -9.65 -0.04
N GLY A 156 -1.70 -10.10 1.11
CA GLY A 156 -0.76 -11.21 1.20
C GLY A 156 -1.37 -12.56 0.81
N LEU A 157 -0.49 -13.51 0.50
CA LEU A 157 -0.85 -14.89 0.18
C LEU A 157 -1.35 -15.61 1.44
N SER A 158 -2.50 -16.25 1.36
CA SER A 158 -3.14 -16.93 2.49
C SER A 158 -4.08 -18.04 2.04
N THR A 159 -4.69 -18.73 2.97
CA THR A 159 -5.73 -19.73 2.67
C THR A 159 -6.98 -19.13 2.02
N SER A 160 -7.29 -17.86 2.28
CA SER A 160 -8.41 -17.13 1.68
C SER A 160 -8.00 -16.36 0.41
N ASN A 161 -6.73 -16.03 0.24
CA ASN A 161 -6.15 -15.41 -0.95
C ASN A 161 -5.04 -16.33 -1.49
N THR A 162 -5.46 -17.33 -2.26
CA THR A 162 -4.59 -18.44 -2.67
C THR A 162 -3.57 -18.09 -3.75
N GLU A 163 -3.69 -16.91 -4.36
CA GLU A 163 -2.82 -16.43 -5.41
C GLU A 163 -2.58 -14.92 -5.27
N THR A 164 -1.34 -14.49 -5.46
CA THR A 164 -0.94 -13.08 -5.52
C THR A 164 -0.22 -12.81 -6.82
N TRP A 165 -0.04 -11.54 -7.18
CA TRP A 165 0.74 -11.20 -8.38
C TRP A 165 2.15 -11.83 -8.35
N ILE A 166 2.80 -11.80 -7.19
CA ILE A 166 4.14 -12.38 -7.01
C ILE A 166 4.10 -13.91 -7.19
N SER A 167 3.13 -14.59 -6.57
CA SER A 167 3.04 -16.05 -6.65
C SER A 167 2.78 -16.57 -8.06
N VAL A 168 2.17 -15.73 -8.91
CA VAL A 168 1.89 -16.06 -10.32
C VAL A 168 3.06 -15.70 -11.22
N ASN A 169 3.62 -14.49 -11.08
CA ASN A 169 4.59 -13.94 -12.04
C ASN A 169 6.05 -14.14 -11.62
N ALA A 170 6.33 -14.24 -10.32
CA ALA A 170 7.67 -14.41 -9.78
C ALA A 170 7.73 -15.48 -8.66
N PRO A 171 7.24 -16.72 -8.90
CA PRO A 171 7.14 -17.75 -7.87
C PRO A 171 8.49 -18.11 -7.24
N ASN A 172 9.58 -18.06 -8.01
CA ASN A 172 10.92 -18.38 -7.51
C ASN A 172 11.42 -17.33 -6.53
N VAL A 173 11.16 -16.03 -6.79
CA VAL A 173 11.50 -14.94 -5.87
C VAL A 173 10.80 -15.14 -4.54
N LEU A 174 9.49 -15.46 -4.59
CA LEU A 174 8.70 -15.72 -3.39
C LEU A 174 9.21 -16.94 -2.61
N LEU A 175 9.47 -18.04 -3.31
CA LEU A 175 9.99 -19.27 -2.69
C LEU A 175 11.34 -19.01 -2.01
N TYR A 176 12.29 -18.39 -2.70
CA TYR A 176 13.61 -18.12 -2.12
C TYR A 176 13.54 -17.15 -0.94
N ALA A 177 12.71 -16.13 -1.01
CA ALA A 177 12.46 -15.24 0.12
C ALA A 177 11.91 -16.02 1.33
N CYS A 178 10.91 -16.89 1.12
CA CYS A 178 10.37 -17.75 2.18
C CYS A 178 11.43 -18.70 2.76
N LEU A 179 12.27 -19.29 1.93
CA LEU A 179 13.34 -20.20 2.38
C LEU A 179 14.39 -19.45 3.20
N CYS A 180 14.75 -18.21 2.84
CA CYS A 180 15.62 -17.38 3.67
C CYS A 180 15.06 -17.19 5.08
N GLU A 181 13.79 -16.88 5.21
CA GLU A 181 13.15 -16.71 6.51
C GLU A 181 12.98 -18.06 7.24
N ALA A 182 12.67 -19.15 6.53
CA ALA A 182 12.57 -20.48 7.10
C ALA A 182 13.90 -20.98 7.68
N PHE A 183 15.01 -20.88 6.95
CA PHE A 183 16.33 -21.28 7.44
C PHE A 183 16.85 -20.38 8.56
N LYS A 184 16.48 -19.10 8.56
CA LYS A 184 16.72 -18.21 9.68
C LYS A 184 15.97 -18.68 10.95
N PHE A 185 14.69 -19.07 10.81
CA PHE A 185 13.90 -19.65 11.90
C PHE A 185 14.52 -20.96 12.41
N LEU A 186 14.96 -21.85 11.50
CA LEU A 186 15.58 -23.13 11.81
C LEU A 186 17.03 -22.99 12.31
N LYS A 187 17.57 -21.77 12.38
CA LYS A 187 18.96 -21.47 12.79
C LYS A 187 20.02 -22.21 11.95
N ALA A 188 19.79 -22.32 10.64
CA ALA A 188 20.70 -22.92 9.68
C ALA A 188 21.34 -21.83 8.79
N PRO A 189 22.40 -21.12 9.26
CA PRO A 189 22.94 -19.95 8.60
C PRO A 189 23.63 -20.27 7.24
N GLN A 190 24.13 -21.49 7.07
CA GLN A 190 24.76 -21.89 5.81
C GLN A 190 23.75 -22.01 4.69
N ASP A 191 22.62 -22.69 4.95
CA ASP A 191 21.53 -22.83 3.99
C ASP A 191 20.85 -21.48 3.72
N GLN A 192 20.67 -20.66 4.76
CA GLN A 192 20.18 -19.30 4.62
C GLN A 192 21.03 -18.49 3.62
N GLN A 193 22.36 -18.54 3.70
CA GLN A 193 23.25 -17.81 2.77
C GLN A 193 23.08 -18.26 1.30
N VAL A 194 22.89 -19.55 1.07
CA VAL A 194 22.66 -20.09 -0.26
C VAL A 194 21.37 -19.54 -0.88
N TYR A 195 20.27 -19.59 -0.12
CA TYR A 195 18.98 -19.06 -0.60
C TYR A 195 18.95 -17.53 -0.65
N GLU A 196 19.72 -16.85 0.20
CA GLU A 196 19.90 -15.40 0.10
C GLU A 196 20.56 -15.01 -1.23
N ALA A 197 21.62 -15.72 -1.63
CA ALA A 197 22.25 -15.50 -2.93
C ALA A 197 21.27 -15.76 -4.08
N SER A 198 20.50 -16.86 -4.02
CA SER A 198 19.49 -17.19 -5.02
C SER A 198 18.37 -16.15 -5.09
N TYR A 199 17.96 -15.61 -3.95
CA TYR A 199 16.96 -14.52 -3.88
C TYR A 199 17.50 -13.23 -4.53
N GLN A 200 18.75 -12.86 -4.26
CA GLN A 200 19.38 -11.67 -4.84
C GLN A 200 19.58 -11.78 -6.35
N GLU A 201 19.80 -12.98 -6.86
CA GLU A 201 19.89 -13.23 -8.31
C GLU A 201 18.51 -13.19 -8.99
N ALA A 202 17.44 -13.57 -8.26
CA ALA A 202 16.10 -13.71 -8.82
C ALA A 202 15.29 -12.38 -8.79
N ILE A 203 15.66 -11.39 -7.98
CA ILE A 203 14.94 -10.13 -7.80
C ILE A 203 15.45 -9.07 -8.76
#